data_68af908e77879a89dce4a9884046e774
#
_entry.id   68af908e77879a89dce4a9884046e774
#
_cell.length_a   1.000
_cell.length_b   1.000
_cell.length_c   1.000
_cell.angle_alpha   90.00
_cell.angle_beta   90.00
_cell.angle_gamma   90.00
#
_symmetry.space_group_name_H-M   'P 1'
#
loop_
_entity.id
_entity.type
_entity.pdbx_description
1 polymer ?
#
loop_
_entity_poly.entity_id
_entity_poly.type
_entity_poly.pdbx_seq_one_letter_code
_entity_poly.pdbx_strand_id
1 'polypeptide(L)'
;MAKAFGAQTLFTGVNLSVDRGDRVGLIGPNGSGKSTLLRILCGLEAADSGTVSLQKLARTAYVAQEDLFDEAANCADNLLAATTGLDLDEAERYSRVLAVLSRAHFDDPQQPVRELSGGWRKRLAVCRALVARPDVLIMDEPTNHLDIEGILWLENLLLAPSADGPAALLMVSHDRRFLENTVNRVIELAPVYPDGSFQVRGSYADFLEKKTDFLLQRQNLEERLANRLRRETEWLRRGPKARATKARYRIEEAGRLQEAFTGVRERNRSAGQVGISFDGTGRKTKKLLTATGLAKGYGGAPLFADLDLTLGPGTRLGLLGRNGSGKSTLMRLLAAAGDPEKCAPDRGTIELADKVRIVSFDQRREQLDTTVTLRRALAPEGDSVLYQGQSVHVVSWAKRFLFRPDQLETPVERLSGGEQARILLARLMLRPADILLLDEPTNDLDIPSLDVLEESLTEFPGALVLVTHDRFLLDRVCTAVLGFDGQGGCDYFADFEQWLEALQEREQAAQKRDKARSAPADGKGAAASRPGRLSYLDQREYDRMEERILAAEARLGELEALMASPRVMADPAQLHRYWEEQQELQTKAEQLYDRWDELEQRRQG
;
A
#
# COMPACT_ATOMS: atom_id res chain seq x y z
N MET A 1 19.41 11.40 -15.19
CA MET A 1 20.09 10.98 -13.93
C MET A 1 20.58 9.55 -14.08
N ALA A 2 21.71 9.20 -13.44
CA ALA A 2 22.20 7.84 -13.36
C ALA A 2 22.68 7.52 -11.93
N LYS A 3 22.59 6.25 -11.55
CA LYS A 3 23.04 5.72 -10.26
C LYS A 3 23.51 4.28 -10.39
N ALA A 4 24.63 3.98 -9.73
CA ALA A 4 25.18 2.63 -9.62
C ALA A 4 25.69 2.38 -8.18
N PHE A 5 25.70 1.13 -7.74
CA PHE A 5 26.36 0.68 -6.51
C PHE A 5 27.43 -0.35 -6.86
N GLY A 6 28.67 0.04 -6.72
CA GLY A 6 29.81 -0.78 -7.13
C GLY A 6 29.73 -1.10 -8.64
N ALA A 7 29.69 -2.37 -8.99
CA ALA A 7 29.59 -2.82 -10.39
C ALA A 7 28.13 -2.88 -10.92
N GLN A 8 27.14 -2.70 -10.06
CA GLN A 8 25.73 -2.80 -10.44
C GLN A 8 25.14 -1.43 -10.77
N THR A 9 24.84 -1.22 -12.05
CA THR A 9 24.08 -0.04 -12.49
C THR A 9 22.60 -0.25 -12.19
N LEU A 10 21.98 0.65 -11.44
CA LEU A 10 20.55 0.63 -11.15
C LEU A 10 19.75 1.22 -12.31
N PHE A 11 20.11 2.44 -12.70
CA PHE A 11 19.48 3.11 -13.83
C PHE A 11 20.44 4.11 -14.48
N THR A 12 20.21 4.38 -15.77
CA THR A 12 20.93 5.39 -16.55
C THR A 12 19.95 6.16 -17.42
N GLY A 13 20.21 7.44 -17.66
CA GLY A 13 19.43 8.26 -18.59
C GLY A 13 18.04 8.64 -18.09
N VAL A 14 17.65 8.31 -16.86
CA VAL A 14 16.31 8.61 -16.35
C VAL A 14 16.06 10.12 -16.32
N ASN A 15 14.99 10.52 -17.00
CA ASN A 15 14.48 11.88 -17.03
C ASN A 15 13.05 11.90 -16.54
N LEU A 16 12.79 12.66 -15.46
CA LEU A 16 11.50 12.71 -14.77
C LEU A 16 11.18 14.16 -14.44
N SER A 17 9.97 14.62 -14.75
CA SER A 17 9.37 15.84 -14.22
C SER A 17 8.12 15.48 -13.42
N VAL A 18 7.83 16.24 -12.39
CA VAL A 18 6.59 16.14 -11.62
C VAL A 18 5.99 17.54 -11.56
N ASP A 19 4.81 17.69 -12.13
CA ASP A 19 4.10 18.95 -12.23
C ASP A 19 2.93 18.99 -11.22
N ARG A 20 2.42 20.19 -10.96
CA ARG A 20 1.25 20.35 -10.10
C ARG A 20 0.05 19.58 -10.67
N GLY A 21 -0.60 18.78 -9.83
CA GLY A 21 -1.70 17.88 -10.23
C GLY A 21 -1.25 16.52 -10.72
N ASP A 22 0.06 16.29 -10.90
CA ASP A 22 0.56 14.96 -11.22
C ASP A 22 0.43 14.02 -10.01
N ARG A 23 -0.11 12.84 -10.27
CA ARG A 23 -0.11 11.69 -9.37
C ARG A 23 0.61 10.56 -10.07
N VAL A 24 1.89 10.44 -9.77
CA VAL A 24 2.82 9.57 -10.49
C VAL A 24 3.00 8.26 -9.74
N GLY A 25 2.69 7.13 -10.39
CA GLY A 25 3.06 5.79 -9.96
C GLY A 25 4.39 5.37 -10.57
N LEU A 26 5.38 5.09 -9.74
CA LEU A 26 6.69 4.60 -10.14
C LEU A 26 6.74 3.09 -9.92
N ILE A 27 6.85 2.33 -10.99
CA ILE A 27 6.87 0.87 -10.96
C ILE A 27 8.16 0.31 -11.58
N GLY A 28 8.36 -0.99 -11.49
CA GLY A 28 9.50 -1.69 -12.08
C GLY A 28 9.96 -2.86 -11.23
N PRO A 29 10.83 -3.73 -11.75
CA PRO A 29 11.31 -4.89 -11.02
C PRO A 29 12.05 -4.50 -9.74
N ASN A 30 12.10 -5.44 -8.79
CA ASN A 30 12.90 -5.26 -7.58
C ASN A 30 14.38 -5.10 -7.96
N GLY A 31 15.07 -4.18 -7.27
CA GLY A 31 16.46 -3.84 -7.59
C GLY A 31 16.64 -2.87 -8.78
N SER A 32 15.57 -2.36 -9.41
CA SER A 32 15.66 -1.35 -10.49
C SER A 32 16.01 0.06 -9.99
N GLY A 33 16.11 0.26 -8.66
CA GLY A 33 16.50 1.54 -8.07
C GLY A 33 15.34 2.49 -7.77
N LYS A 34 14.08 2.02 -7.68
CA LYS A 34 12.90 2.86 -7.37
C LYS A 34 13.09 3.67 -6.10
N SER A 35 13.34 2.99 -4.98
CA SER A 35 13.55 3.64 -3.67
C SER A 35 14.78 4.56 -3.66
N THR A 36 15.85 4.16 -4.36
CA THR A 36 17.05 5.00 -4.54
C THR A 36 16.72 6.28 -5.31
N LEU A 37 15.91 6.17 -6.37
CA LEU A 37 15.45 7.34 -7.13
C LEU A 37 14.62 8.29 -6.25
N LEU A 38 13.69 7.75 -5.43
CA LEU A 38 12.92 8.56 -4.48
C LEU A 38 13.83 9.28 -3.47
N ARG A 39 14.83 8.57 -2.91
CA ARG A 39 15.81 9.18 -1.98
C ARG A 39 16.63 10.28 -2.64
N ILE A 40 17.04 10.09 -3.90
CA ILE A 40 17.76 11.14 -4.67
C ILE A 40 16.86 12.36 -4.87
N LEU A 41 15.58 12.19 -5.22
CA LEU A 41 14.63 13.27 -5.39
C LEU A 41 14.36 14.05 -4.09
N CYS A 42 14.45 13.37 -2.94
CA CYS A 42 14.33 13.97 -1.61
C CYS A 42 15.65 14.59 -1.11
N GLY A 43 16.75 14.46 -1.85
CA GLY A 43 18.07 14.94 -1.41
C GLY A 43 18.72 14.10 -0.30
N LEU A 44 18.19 12.90 -0.01
CA LEU A 44 18.71 11.97 0.99
C LEU A 44 19.88 11.14 0.45
N GLU A 45 20.03 11.09 -0.88
CA GLU A 45 21.11 10.38 -1.57
C GLU A 45 21.56 11.18 -2.79
N ALA A 46 22.86 11.09 -3.14
CA ALA A 46 23.39 11.77 -4.31
C ALA A 46 23.30 10.90 -5.57
N ALA A 47 22.92 11.50 -6.70
CA ALA A 47 23.05 10.85 -8.00
C ALA A 47 24.53 10.84 -8.44
N ASP A 48 24.95 9.81 -9.19
CA ASP A 48 26.29 9.74 -9.76
C ASP A 48 26.43 10.70 -10.94
N SER A 49 25.34 10.94 -11.68
CA SER A 49 25.28 11.95 -12.75
C SER A 49 23.86 12.50 -12.91
N GLY A 50 23.77 13.72 -13.41
CA GLY A 50 22.52 14.46 -13.57
C GLY A 50 22.23 15.38 -12.39
N THR A 51 21.12 16.10 -12.45
CA THR A 51 20.73 17.11 -11.46
C THR A 51 19.26 16.96 -11.10
N VAL A 52 18.93 17.23 -9.85
CA VAL A 52 17.56 17.40 -9.35
C VAL A 52 17.32 18.89 -9.20
N SER A 53 16.25 19.39 -9.78
CA SER A 53 15.83 20.79 -9.65
C SER A 53 14.45 20.82 -9.02
N LEU A 54 14.31 21.49 -7.89
CA LEU A 54 13.05 21.74 -7.21
C LEU A 54 12.66 23.22 -7.41
N GLN A 55 11.36 23.48 -7.51
CA GLN A 55 10.84 24.84 -7.50
C GLN A 55 11.27 25.51 -6.20
N LYS A 56 11.65 26.79 -6.28
CA LYS A 56 12.06 27.57 -5.10
C LYS A 56 10.95 27.58 -4.06
N LEU A 57 11.30 27.26 -2.81
CA LEU A 57 10.40 27.14 -1.66
C LEU A 57 9.43 25.94 -1.68
N ALA A 58 9.49 25.05 -2.67
CA ALA A 58 8.69 23.83 -2.64
C ALA A 58 9.13 22.92 -1.49
N ARG A 59 8.16 22.47 -0.71
CA ARG A 59 8.35 21.53 0.40
C ARG A 59 8.12 20.11 -0.08
N THR A 60 9.05 19.23 0.21
CA THR A 60 8.92 17.79 -0.07
C THR A 60 8.78 17.03 1.24
N ALA A 61 7.91 16.02 1.28
CA ALA A 61 7.86 15.06 2.37
C ALA A 61 8.03 13.65 1.82
N TYR A 62 8.75 12.81 2.56
CA TYR A 62 9.05 11.44 2.19
C TYR A 62 8.51 10.46 3.23
N VAL A 63 7.70 9.51 2.77
CA VAL A 63 7.26 8.35 3.55
C VAL A 63 8.12 7.18 3.11
N ALA A 64 8.99 6.72 3.99
CA ALA A 64 9.92 5.62 3.71
C ALA A 64 9.19 4.26 3.72
N GLN A 65 9.84 3.23 3.19
CA GLN A 65 9.33 1.85 3.27
C GLN A 65 9.29 1.40 4.74
N GLU A 66 10.37 1.67 5.49
CA GLU A 66 10.44 1.51 6.94
C GLU A 66 10.51 2.88 7.60
N ASP A 67 9.55 3.17 8.46
CA ASP A 67 9.47 4.46 9.14
C ASP A 67 10.07 4.40 10.53
N LEU A 68 10.97 5.33 10.82
CA LEU A 68 11.57 5.50 12.13
C LEU A 68 10.73 6.47 12.95
N PHE A 69 10.37 6.06 14.16
CA PHE A 69 9.66 6.86 15.16
C PHE A 69 10.45 6.90 16.46
N ASP A 70 10.19 7.91 17.27
CA ASP A 70 10.57 7.87 18.67
C ASP A 70 9.60 6.93 19.40
N GLU A 71 10.09 5.73 19.72
CA GLU A 71 9.32 4.67 20.39
C GLU A 71 8.89 5.05 21.81
N ALA A 72 9.57 6.00 22.43
CA ALA A 72 9.26 6.48 23.78
C ALA A 72 8.16 7.55 23.78
N ALA A 73 7.96 8.21 22.64
CA ALA A 73 6.96 9.27 22.47
C ALA A 73 5.61 8.70 22.00
N ASN A 74 4.55 9.47 22.21
CA ASN A 74 3.21 9.16 21.72
C ASN A 74 3.01 9.58 20.25
N CYS A 75 1.84 9.27 19.70
CA CYS A 75 1.48 9.60 18.32
C CYS A 75 1.52 11.11 18.05
N ALA A 76 0.93 11.91 18.95
CA ALA A 76 0.87 13.35 18.79
C ALA A 76 2.25 14.01 18.82
N ASP A 77 3.13 13.60 19.74
CA ASP A 77 4.47 14.17 19.87
C ASP A 77 5.34 13.87 18.66
N ASN A 78 5.25 12.64 18.09
CA ASN A 78 5.93 12.28 16.85
C ASN A 78 5.48 13.15 15.65
N LEU A 79 4.21 13.54 15.61
CA LEU A 79 3.71 14.45 14.57
C LEU A 79 4.10 15.91 14.85
N LEU A 80 4.07 16.36 16.11
CA LEU A 80 4.48 17.70 16.50
C LEU A 80 5.93 17.99 16.10
N ALA A 81 6.82 17.00 16.26
CA ALA A 81 8.21 17.12 15.81
C ALA A 81 8.33 17.45 14.31
N ALA A 82 7.42 16.95 13.47
CA ALA A 82 7.41 17.24 12.04
C ALA A 82 6.87 18.64 11.69
N THR A 83 6.28 19.36 12.63
CA THR A 83 5.75 20.71 12.41
C THR A 83 6.74 21.84 12.75
N THR A 84 7.92 21.53 13.28
CA THR A 84 8.90 22.53 13.77
C THR A 84 9.37 23.52 12.70
N GLY A 85 9.31 23.14 11.42
CA GLY A 85 9.65 24.02 10.28
C GLY A 85 8.50 24.86 9.73
N LEU A 86 7.31 24.79 10.32
CA LEU A 86 6.15 25.57 9.91
C LEU A 86 6.11 26.89 10.70
N ASP A 87 5.73 27.97 10.01
CA ASP A 87 5.47 29.27 10.63
C ASP A 87 4.06 29.27 11.24
N LEU A 88 3.90 28.54 12.34
CA LEU A 88 2.67 28.35 13.11
C LEU A 88 2.98 28.46 14.60
N ASP A 89 2.05 28.98 15.37
CA ASP A 89 2.16 28.94 16.82
C ASP A 89 1.96 27.51 17.38
N GLU A 90 2.24 27.33 18.66
CA GLU A 90 2.17 26.01 19.31
C GLU A 90 0.73 25.44 19.33
N ALA A 91 -0.26 26.29 19.56
CA ALA A 91 -1.67 25.90 19.58
C ALA A 91 -2.17 25.48 18.18
N GLU A 92 -1.75 26.24 17.15
CA GLU A 92 -2.05 25.89 15.75
C GLU A 92 -1.40 24.59 15.33
N ARG A 93 -0.13 24.34 15.70
CA ARG A 93 0.55 23.08 15.44
C ARG A 93 -0.19 21.91 16.08
N TYR A 94 -0.55 22.04 17.36
CA TYR A 94 -1.26 20.98 18.06
C TYR A 94 -2.66 20.73 17.48
N SER A 95 -3.42 21.79 17.18
CA SER A 95 -4.73 21.68 16.52
C SER A 95 -4.65 20.94 15.18
N ARG A 96 -3.59 21.25 14.40
CA ARG A 96 -3.35 20.60 13.13
C ARG A 96 -3.01 19.10 13.29
N VAL A 97 -2.15 18.77 14.25
CA VAL A 97 -1.81 17.37 14.57
C VAL A 97 -3.07 16.59 14.90
N LEU A 98 -3.93 17.12 15.77
CA LEU A 98 -5.20 16.48 16.12
C LEU A 98 -6.13 16.32 14.92
N ALA A 99 -6.22 17.32 14.04
CA ALA A 99 -7.03 17.23 12.83
C ALA A 99 -6.55 16.14 11.88
N VAL A 100 -5.22 15.98 11.70
CA VAL A 100 -4.65 14.94 10.86
C VAL A 100 -4.84 13.55 11.47
N LEU A 101 -4.60 13.39 12.78
CA LEU A 101 -4.83 12.12 13.49
C LEU A 101 -6.30 11.70 13.46
N SER A 102 -7.22 12.64 13.65
CA SER A 102 -8.66 12.38 13.56
C SER A 102 -9.07 11.89 12.15
N ARG A 103 -8.53 12.48 11.09
CA ARG A 103 -8.76 12.02 9.69
C ARG A 103 -8.21 10.63 9.44
N ALA A 104 -7.20 10.21 10.19
CA ALA A 104 -6.60 8.89 10.11
C ALA A 104 -7.24 7.88 11.07
N HIS A 105 -8.32 8.26 11.76
CA HIS A 105 -9.06 7.43 12.73
C HIS A 105 -8.21 6.99 13.93
N PHE A 106 -7.29 7.83 14.40
CA PHE A 106 -6.61 7.61 15.67
C PHE A 106 -7.54 8.07 16.81
N ASP A 107 -8.02 7.11 17.61
CA ASP A 107 -8.94 7.37 18.72
C ASP A 107 -8.22 8.03 19.90
N ASP A 108 -6.96 7.63 20.15
CA ASP A 108 -6.12 8.19 21.21
C ASP A 108 -4.81 8.78 20.65
N PRO A 109 -4.71 10.13 20.53
CA PRO A 109 -3.47 10.80 20.12
C PRO A 109 -2.29 10.58 21.07
N GLN A 110 -2.55 10.20 22.33
CA GLN A 110 -1.53 9.98 23.36
C GLN A 110 -1.03 8.53 23.40
N GLN A 111 -1.57 7.64 22.57
CA GLN A 111 -1.12 6.24 22.50
C GLN A 111 0.38 6.16 22.16
N PRO A 112 1.18 5.37 22.92
CA PRO A 112 2.58 5.16 22.63
C PRO A 112 2.78 4.45 21.28
N VAL A 113 3.74 4.93 20.46
CA VAL A 113 3.98 4.36 19.12
C VAL A 113 4.38 2.89 19.17
N ARG A 114 5.10 2.45 20.21
CA ARG A 114 5.49 1.05 20.40
C ARG A 114 4.31 0.06 20.45
N GLU A 115 3.11 0.52 20.81
CA GLU A 115 1.90 -0.29 20.92
C GLU A 115 1.14 -0.41 19.58
N LEU A 116 1.54 0.36 18.58
CA LEU A 116 0.93 0.34 17.26
C LEU A 116 1.33 -0.89 16.46
N SER A 117 0.37 -1.48 15.76
CA SER A 117 0.67 -2.48 14.72
C SER A 117 1.38 -1.85 13.52
N GLY A 118 2.01 -2.68 12.67
CA GLY A 118 2.71 -2.18 11.47
C GLY A 118 1.83 -1.31 10.57
N GLY A 119 0.56 -1.69 10.37
CA GLY A 119 -0.40 -0.89 9.59
C GLY A 119 -0.71 0.47 10.23
N TRP A 120 -0.89 0.52 11.54
CA TRP A 120 -1.10 1.78 12.26
C TRP A 120 0.15 2.66 12.26
N ARG A 121 1.35 2.07 12.35
CA ARG A 121 2.61 2.79 12.18
C ARG A 121 2.71 3.42 10.78
N LYS A 122 2.32 2.67 9.74
CA LYS A 122 2.31 3.21 8.37
C LYS A 122 1.31 4.35 8.20
N ARG A 123 0.11 4.24 8.78
CA ARG A 123 -0.86 5.36 8.84
C ARG A 123 -0.26 6.58 9.54
N LEU A 124 0.42 6.38 10.67
CA LEU A 124 1.08 7.46 11.40
C LEU A 124 2.18 8.14 10.57
N ALA A 125 2.97 7.37 9.81
CA ALA A 125 3.99 7.89 8.91
C ALA A 125 3.41 8.79 7.81
N VAL A 126 2.30 8.38 7.21
CA VAL A 126 1.57 9.20 6.23
C VAL A 126 1.05 10.48 6.89
N CYS A 127 0.48 10.39 8.10
CA CYS A 127 0.04 11.56 8.88
C CYS A 127 1.20 12.52 9.17
N ARG A 128 2.37 11.99 9.56
CA ARG A 128 3.59 12.77 9.82
C ARG A 128 4.05 13.53 8.58
N ALA A 129 3.98 12.92 7.41
CA ALA A 129 4.31 13.58 6.15
C ALA A 129 3.29 14.68 5.80
N LEU A 130 2.00 14.44 5.99
CA LEU A 130 0.93 15.38 5.65
C LEU A 130 0.85 16.58 6.60
N VAL A 131 1.17 16.38 7.88
CA VAL A 131 1.14 17.48 8.86
C VAL A 131 2.13 18.59 8.51
N ALA A 132 3.21 18.26 7.79
CA ALA A 132 4.23 19.21 7.32
C ALA A 132 3.80 20.08 6.12
N ARG A 133 2.59 19.89 5.56
CA ARG A 133 2.06 20.59 4.36
C ARG A 133 3.04 20.52 3.17
N PRO A 134 3.36 19.35 2.66
CA PRO A 134 4.25 19.26 1.52
C PRO A 134 3.56 19.70 0.23
N ASP A 135 4.32 20.36 -0.67
CA ASP A 135 3.89 20.59 -2.05
C ASP A 135 4.00 19.29 -2.87
N VAL A 136 5.02 18.48 -2.59
CA VAL A 136 5.23 17.18 -3.22
C VAL A 136 5.33 16.10 -2.13
N LEU A 137 4.41 15.15 -2.15
CA LEU A 137 4.44 13.98 -1.28
C LEU A 137 5.05 12.80 -2.04
N ILE A 138 6.12 12.25 -1.49
CA ILE A 138 6.85 11.11 -2.05
C ILE A 138 6.66 9.92 -1.12
N MET A 139 6.20 8.78 -1.63
CA MET A 139 5.89 7.61 -0.82
C MET A 139 6.53 6.34 -1.41
N ASP A 140 7.20 5.58 -0.56
CA ASP A 140 7.83 4.31 -0.92
C ASP A 140 7.05 3.16 -0.30
N GLU A 141 6.35 2.38 -1.16
CA GLU A 141 5.47 1.27 -0.79
C GLU A 141 4.50 1.60 0.36
N PRO A 142 3.62 2.62 0.21
CA PRO A 142 2.75 3.06 1.30
C PRO A 142 1.65 2.05 1.65
N THR A 143 1.37 1.09 0.77
CA THR A 143 0.36 0.04 0.98
C THR A 143 0.88 -1.17 1.77
N ASN A 144 2.21 -1.31 1.92
CA ASN A 144 2.80 -2.42 2.67
C ASN A 144 2.36 -2.38 4.14
N HIS A 145 2.02 -3.54 4.69
CA HIS A 145 1.53 -3.74 6.05
C HIS A 145 0.13 -3.16 6.33
N LEU A 146 -0.47 -2.44 5.39
CA LEU A 146 -1.86 -2.01 5.51
C LEU A 146 -2.80 -3.18 5.21
N ASP A 147 -3.84 -3.32 6.00
CA ASP A 147 -4.98 -4.15 5.64
C ASP A 147 -5.85 -3.43 4.60
N ILE A 148 -6.83 -4.12 4.07
CA ILE A 148 -7.71 -3.58 3.01
C ILE A 148 -8.36 -2.27 3.43
N GLU A 149 -8.82 -2.16 4.68
CA GLU A 149 -9.39 -0.90 5.19
C GLU A 149 -8.36 0.22 5.24
N GLY A 150 -7.10 -0.11 5.59
CA GLY A 150 -5.98 0.82 5.55
C GLY A 150 -5.66 1.31 4.15
N ILE A 151 -5.73 0.42 3.15
CA ILE A 151 -5.52 0.78 1.75
C ILE A 151 -6.66 1.68 1.26
N LEU A 152 -7.92 1.32 1.54
CA LEU A 152 -9.08 2.15 1.17
C LEU A 152 -9.06 3.53 1.86
N TRP A 153 -8.65 3.57 3.13
CA TRP A 153 -8.45 4.84 3.83
C TRP A 153 -7.40 5.70 3.13
N LEU A 154 -6.27 5.11 2.73
CA LEU A 154 -5.20 5.82 2.04
C LEU A 154 -5.66 6.32 0.66
N GLU A 155 -6.38 5.51 -0.11
CA GLU A 155 -6.99 5.91 -1.39
C GLU A 155 -7.89 7.14 -1.20
N ASN A 156 -8.83 7.07 -0.26
CA ASN A 156 -9.75 8.17 0.04
C ASN A 156 -9.00 9.43 0.49
N LEU A 157 -7.96 9.29 1.32
CA LEU A 157 -7.14 10.40 1.78
C LEU A 157 -6.42 11.12 0.63
N LEU A 158 -5.87 10.35 -0.33
CA LEU A 158 -5.13 10.90 -1.47
C LEU A 158 -6.03 11.48 -2.57
N LEU A 159 -7.26 10.98 -2.68
CA LEU A 159 -8.25 11.44 -3.67
C LEU A 159 -9.11 12.60 -3.17
N ALA A 160 -9.25 12.75 -1.86
CA ALA A 160 -10.05 13.82 -1.28
C ALA A 160 -9.51 15.21 -1.67
N PRO A 161 -10.36 16.09 -2.23
CA PRO A 161 -9.96 17.45 -2.49
C PRO A 161 -9.68 18.15 -1.16
N SER A 162 -8.43 18.54 -0.94
CA SER A 162 -8.01 19.25 0.26
C SER A 162 -7.24 20.50 -0.12
N ALA A 163 -7.66 21.64 0.41
CA ALA A 163 -6.92 22.91 0.22
C ALA A 163 -5.49 22.83 0.79
N ASP A 164 -5.29 21.97 1.78
CA ASP A 164 -4.01 21.74 2.48
C ASP A 164 -3.30 20.45 2.01
N GLY A 165 -3.82 19.77 0.98
CA GLY A 165 -3.23 18.56 0.42
C GLY A 165 -1.99 18.84 -0.44
N PRO A 166 -1.17 17.82 -0.71
CA PRO A 166 -0.01 17.96 -1.58
C PRO A 166 -0.43 18.35 -3.01
N ALA A 167 0.33 19.25 -3.63
CA ALA A 167 0.07 19.68 -4.99
C ALA A 167 0.43 18.59 -6.02
N ALA A 168 1.36 17.69 -5.69
CA ALA A 168 1.73 16.54 -6.50
C ALA A 168 2.09 15.33 -5.63
N LEU A 169 1.90 14.13 -6.20
CA LEU A 169 2.21 12.85 -5.60
C LEU A 169 3.21 12.08 -6.47
N LEU A 170 4.18 11.45 -5.84
CA LEU A 170 5.04 10.47 -6.48
C LEU A 170 5.12 9.25 -5.55
N MET A 171 4.69 8.09 -6.02
CA MET A 171 4.64 6.90 -5.19
C MET A 171 5.21 5.67 -5.90
N VAL A 172 5.89 4.82 -5.14
CA VAL A 172 6.21 3.45 -5.53
C VAL A 172 5.15 2.56 -4.90
N SER A 173 4.52 1.72 -5.68
CA SER A 173 3.63 0.68 -5.16
C SER A 173 3.60 -0.53 -6.11
N HIS A 174 3.37 -1.70 -5.52
CA HIS A 174 3.10 -2.95 -6.24
C HIS A 174 1.62 -3.34 -6.22
N ASP A 175 0.77 -2.58 -5.50
CA ASP A 175 -0.69 -2.74 -5.52
C ASP A 175 -1.27 -2.14 -6.81
N ARG A 176 -1.63 -3.02 -7.74
CA ARG A 176 -2.14 -2.65 -9.07
C ARG A 176 -3.47 -1.90 -9.00
N ARG A 177 -4.36 -2.28 -8.07
CA ARG A 177 -5.67 -1.62 -7.89
C ARG A 177 -5.52 -0.25 -7.26
N PHE A 178 -4.62 -0.12 -6.30
CA PHE A 178 -4.27 1.16 -5.70
C PHE A 178 -3.70 2.14 -6.74
N LEU A 179 -2.80 1.66 -7.59
CA LEU A 179 -2.28 2.47 -8.70
C LEU A 179 -3.40 2.88 -9.67
N GLU A 180 -4.27 1.93 -10.10
CA GLU A 180 -5.39 2.24 -11.00
C GLU A 180 -6.28 3.35 -10.45
N ASN A 181 -6.59 3.32 -9.15
CA ASN A 181 -7.49 4.27 -8.51
C ASN A 181 -6.84 5.64 -8.23
N THR A 182 -5.53 5.69 -7.98
CA THR A 182 -4.89 6.89 -7.41
C THR A 182 -4.00 7.66 -8.36
N VAL A 183 -3.43 7.02 -9.40
CA VAL A 183 -2.47 7.69 -10.28
C VAL A 183 -3.10 8.20 -11.58
N ASN A 184 -2.50 9.24 -12.16
CA ASN A 184 -2.84 9.75 -13.49
C ASN A 184 -1.64 9.72 -14.45
N ARG A 185 -0.52 9.15 -13.99
CA ARG A 185 0.70 8.94 -14.77
C ARG A 185 1.47 7.77 -14.19
N VAL A 186 1.93 6.87 -15.04
CA VAL A 186 2.74 5.71 -14.64
C VAL A 186 4.10 5.79 -15.30
N ILE A 187 5.14 5.49 -14.53
CA ILE A 187 6.54 5.43 -14.97
C ILE A 187 7.11 4.08 -14.57
N GLU A 188 7.58 3.33 -15.53
CA GLU A 188 8.30 2.08 -15.28
C GLU A 188 9.80 2.25 -15.46
N LEU A 189 10.55 1.87 -14.43
CA LEU A 189 12.01 1.77 -14.50
C LEU A 189 12.40 0.35 -14.85
N ALA A 190 12.95 0.15 -16.05
CA ALA A 190 13.47 -1.17 -16.44
C ALA A 190 14.58 -1.04 -17.49
N PRO A 191 15.58 -1.94 -17.48
CA PRO A 191 16.69 -1.94 -18.45
C PRO A 191 16.25 -2.21 -19.90
N VAL A 192 15.03 -2.72 -20.09
CA VAL A 192 14.46 -2.96 -21.43
C VAL A 192 14.24 -1.66 -22.20
N TYR A 193 14.06 -0.56 -21.50
CA TYR A 193 13.81 0.75 -22.11
C TYR A 193 15.12 1.46 -22.49
N PRO A 194 15.21 2.07 -23.70
CA PRO A 194 16.43 2.76 -24.15
C PRO A 194 16.89 3.86 -23.20
N ASP A 195 15.94 4.60 -22.64
CA ASP A 195 16.17 5.73 -21.74
C ASP A 195 16.01 5.34 -20.25
N GLY A 196 16.11 4.04 -19.94
CA GLY A 196 15.97 3.49 -18.59
C GLY A 196 14.57 3.58 -18.00
N SER A 197 13.63 4.25 -18.67
CA SER A 197 12.24 4.40 -18.20
C SER A 197 11.24 4.44 -19.35
N PHE A 198 10.01 4.01 -19.06
CA PHE A 198 8.85 4.15 -19.93
C PHE A 198 7.75 4.89 -19.19
N GLN A 199 7.22 5.96 -19.80
CA GLN A 199 6.29 6.86 -19.13
C GLN A 199 5.00 6.97 -19.94
N VAL A 200 3.88 6.86 -19.24
CA VAL A 200 2.53 6.98 -19.82
C VAL A 200 1.69 7.92 -18.95
N ARG A 201 1.05 8.90 -19.57
CA ARG A 201 -0.04 9.68 -18.94
C ARG A 201 -1.33 8.90 -19.12
N GLY A 202 -2.06 8.70 -18.04
CA GLY A 202 -3.28 7.92 -17.95
C GLY A 202 -3.27 7.01 -16.73
N SER A 203 -4.24 6.10 -16.66
CA SER A 203 -4.39 5.09 -15.61
C SER A 203 -3.34 3.98 -15.74
N TYR A 204 -3.33 3.07 -14.78
CA TYR A 204 -2.49 1.87 -14.85
C TYR A 204 -2.91 0.94 -16.01
N ALA A 205 -4.22 0.87 -16.31
CA ALA A 205 -4.72 0.12 -17.47
C ALA A 205 -4.22 0.69 -18.80
N ASP A 206 -4.26 2.02 -18.97
CA ASP A 206 -3.68 2.70 -20.15
C ASP A 206 -2.18 2.41 -20.31
N PHE A 207 -1.47 2.33 -19.18
CA PHE A 207 -0.05 1.98 -19.16
C PHE A 207 0.16 0.56 -19.66
N LEU A 208 -0.62 -0.43 -19.20
CA LEU A 208 -0.50 -1.84 -19.63
C LEU A 208 -0.74 -2.00 -21.13
N GLU A 209 -1.74 -1.34 -21.68
CA GLU A 209 -2.03 -1.35 -23.12
C GLU A 209 -0.83 -0.84 -23.92
N LYS A 210 -0.35 0.37 -23.58
CA LYS A 210 0.79 0.98 -24.28
C LYS A 210 2.10 0.20 -24.11
N LYS A 211 2.30 -0.41 -22.94
CA LYS A 211 3.45 -1.31 -22.69
C LYS A 211 3.40 -2.53 -23.59
N THR A 212 2.22 -3.14 -23.73
CA THR A 212 2.01 -4.31 -24.60
C THR A 212 2.32 -3.96 -26.05
N ASP A 213 1.81 -2.85 -26.54
CA ASP A 213 2.09 -2.34 -27.88
C ASP A 213 3.58 -2.07 -28.11
N PHE A 214 4.24 -1.45 -27.13
CA PHE A 214 5.67 -1.18 -27.18
C PHE A 214 6.50 -2.47 -27.25
N LEU A 215 6.19 -3.47 -26.42
CA LEU A 215 6.88 -4.75 -26.42
C LEU A 215 6.68 -5.51 -27.73
N LEU A 216 5.47 -5.50 -28.27
CA LEU A 216 5.16 -6.10 -29.57
C LEU A 216 5.94 -5.43 -30.72
N GLN A 217 6.01 -4.10 -30.74
CA GLN A 217 6.81 -3.35 -31.71
C GLN A 217 8.30 -3.71 -31.62
N ARG A 218 8.82 -3.91 -30.42
CA ARG A 218 10.20 -4.31 -30.18
C ARG A 218 10.48 -5.73 -30.63
N GLN A 219 9.58 -6.66 -30.38
CA GLN A 219 9.68 -8.02 -30.87
C GLN A 219 9.70 -8.05 -32.40
N ASN A 220 8.81 -7.32 -33.05
CA ASN A 220 8.77 -7.17 -34.49
C ASN A 220 10.08 -6.54 -35.04
N LEU A 221 10.67 -5.60 -34.30
CA LEU A 221 11.96 -5.00 -34.67
C LEU A 221 13.09 -6.02 -34.58
N GLU A 222 13.15 -6.83 -33.51
CA GLU A 222 14.12 -7.90 -33.34
C GLU A 222 14.04 -8.91 -34.50
N GLU A 223 12.84 -9.35 -34.87
CA GLU A 223 12.62 -10.28 -36.00
C GLU A 223 13.06 -9.68 -37.35
N ARG A 224 12.75 -8.40 -37.57
CA ARG A 224 13.20 -7.69 -38.80
C ARG A 224 14.71 -7.60 -38.84
N LEU A 225 15.39 -7.25 -37.75
CA LEU A 225 16.84 -7.18 -37.67
C LEU A 225 17.47 -8.57 -37.84
N ALA A 226 16.91 -9.60 -37.19
CA ALA A 226 17.36 -11.00 -37.35
C ALA A 226 17.29 -11.46 -38.82
N ASN A 227 16.16 -11.19 -39.49
CA ASN A 227 15.96 -11.56 -40.88
C ASN A 227 16.88 -10.78 -41.82
N ARG A 228 17.13 -9.49 -41.58
CA ARG A 228 18.06 -8.69 -42.36
C ARG A 228 19.50 -9.17 -42.15
N LEU A 229 19.90 -9.40 -40.90
CA LEU A 229 21.22 -9.91 -40.55
C LEU A 229 21.48 -11.29 -41.20
N ARG A 230 20.50 -12.21 -41.19
CA ARG A 230 20.58 -13.50 -41.83
C ARG A 230 20.87 -13.36 -43.33
N ARG A 231 20.15 -12.49 -44.05
CA ARG A 231 20.35 -12.23 -45.49
C ARG A 231 21.74 -11.67 -45.78
N GLU A 232 22.22 -10.70 -44.98
CA GLU A 232 23.56 -10.13 -45.18
C GLU A 232 24.66 -11.15 -44.85
N THR A 233 24.49 -12.00 -43.82
CA THR A 233 25.41 -13.07 -43.45
C THR A 233 25.46 -14.16 -44.53
N GLU A 234 24.33 -14.57 -45.11
CA GLU A 234 24.27 -15.50 -46.23
C GLU A 234 24.94 -14.94 -47.48
N TRP A 235 24.74 -13.66 -47.78
CA TRP A 235 25.40 -13.00 -48.88
C TRP A 235 26.92 -12.95 -48.69
N LEU A 236 27.41 -12.62 -47.50
CA LEU A 236 28.84 -12.64 -47.15
C LEU A 236 29.46 -14.04 -47.30
N ARG A 237 28.74 -15.12 -46.90
CA ARG A 237 29.18 -16.50 -47.02
C ARG A 237 29.32 -16.96 -48.48
N ARG A 238 28.50 -16.45 -49.42
CA ARG A 238 28.55 -16.79 -50.83
C ARG A 238 29.73 -16.17 -51.58
N GLY A 239 30.57 -15.36 -50.93
CA GLY A 239 31.76 -14.71 -51.47
C GLY A 239 31.43 -13.64 -52.52
N PRO A 240 31.53 -12.35 -52.19
CA PRO A 240 31.17 -11.32 -53.14
C PRO A 240 32.18 -11.21 -54.27
N LYS A 241 31.76 -11.52 -55.49
CA LYS A 241 32.53 -11.28 -56.74
C LYS A 241 32.54 -9.79 -57.14
N ALA A 242 32.16 -8.84 -56.27
CA ALA A 242 32.00 -7.42 -56.60
C ALA A 242 33.15 -6.55 -56.06
N ARG A 243 33.40 -5.41 -56.73
CA ARG A 243 34.45 -4.43 -56.44
C ARG A 243 34.66 -4.18 -54.93
N ALA A 244 35.91 -4.17 -54.47
CA ALA A 244 36.35 -4.15 -53.08
C ALA A 244 35.66 -3.11 -52.18
N THR A 245 35.30 -1.95 -52.68
CA THR A 245 34.60 -0.87 -51.96
C THR A 245 33.18 -1.23 -51.55
N LYS A 246 32.40 -1.90 -52.42
CA LYS A 246 31.03 -2.35 -52.08
C LYS A 246 31.02 -3.50 -51.06
N ALA A 247 32.03 -4.38 -51.12
CA ALA A 247 32.18 -5.45 -50.17
C ALA A 247 32.50 -4.90 -48.75
N ARG A 248 33.41 -3.93 -48.68
CA ARG A 248 33.78 -3.27 -47.40
C ARG A 248 32.61 -2.57 -46.74
N TYR A 249 31.83 -1.78 -47.51
CA TYR A 249 30.62 -1.12 -46.98
C TYR A 249 29.59 -2.13 -46.40
N ARG A 250 29.35 -3.26 -47.06
CA ARG A 250 28.42 -4.26 -46.59
C ARG A 250 28.94 -5.06 -45.39
N ILE A 251 30.26 -5.24 -45.27
CA ILE A 251 30.85 -5.83 -44.04
C ILE A 251 30.64 -4.87 -42.84
N GLU A 252 30.86 -3.58 -43.02
CA GLU A 252 30.64 -2.54 -42.00
C GLU A 252 29.15 -2.46 -41.64
N GLU A 253 28.24 -2.52 -42.62
CA GLU A 253 26.79 -2.53 -42.40
C GLU A 253 26.34 -3.78 -41.67
N ALA A 254 26.86 -4.96 -42.00
CA ALA A 254 26.58 -6.21 -41.27
C ALA A 254 27.09 -6.16 -39.83
N GLY A 255 28.24 -5.53 -39.58
CA GLY A 255 28.74 -5.26 -38.22
C GLY A 255 27.78 -4.37 -37.40
N ARG A 256 27.35 -3.24 -38.01
CA ARG A 256 26.35 -2.34 -37.34
C ARG A 256 25.01 -3.04 -37.08
N LEU A 257 24.53 -3.85 -38.03
CA LEU A 257 23.32 -4.65 -37.87
C LEU A 257 23.48 -5.71 -36.78
N GLN A 258 24.65 -6.34 -36.66
CA GLN A 258 24.96 -7.28 -35.60
C GLN A 258 24.93 -6.60 -34.22
N GLU A 259 25.55 -5.43 -34.07
CA GLU A 259 25.53 -4.65 -32.83
C GLU A 259 24.11 -4.22 -32.46
N ALA A 260 23.35 -3.68 -33.44
CA ALA A 260 21.96 -3.29 -33.24
C ALA A 260 21.08 -4.46 -32.83
N PHE A 261 21.21 -5.61 -33.49
CA PHE A 261 20.49 -6.83 -33.17
C PHE A 261 20.84 -7.34 -31.77
N THR A 262 22.13 -7.42 -31.44
CA THR A 262 22.58 -7.85 -30.11
C THR A 262 22.04 -6.95 -29.04
N GLY A 263 22.10 -5.63 -29.21
CA GLY A 263 21.58 -4.66 -28.24
C GLY A 263 20.05 -4.73 -28.09
N VAL A 264 19.28 -4.98 -29.15
CA VAL A 264 17.82 -5.18 -29.04
C VAL A 264 17.50 -6.52 -28.37
N ARG A 265 18.20 -7.59 -28.76
CA ARG A 265 18.00 -8.94 -28.23
C ARG A 265 18.34 -9.07 -26.75
N GLU A 266 19.42 -8.43 -26.28
CA GLU A 266 19.80 -8.42 -24.87
C GLU A 266 18.74 -7.73 -24.03
N ARG A 267 18.23 -6.60 -24.49
CA ARG A 267 17.13 -5.87 -23.80
C ARG A 267 15.83 -6.67 -23.80
N ASN A 268 15.46 -7.31 -24.91
CA ASN A 268 14.22 -8.11 -24.99
C ASN A 268 14.30 -9.40 -24.15
N ARG A 269 15.49 -9.98 -23.94
CA ARG A 269 15.67 -11.14 -23.04
C ARG A 269 15.29 -10.86 -21.59
N SER A 270 15.37 -9.62 -21.16
CA SER A 270 14.98 -9.20 -19.80
C SER A 270 13.46 -9.14 -19.63
N ALA A 271 12.68 -9.18 -20.71
CA ALA A 271 11.22 -9.07 -20.70
C ALA A 271 10.49 -10.42 -20.88
N GLY A 272 11.22 -11.53 -21.06
CA GLY A 272 10.61 -12.85 -21.34
C GLY A 272 10.01 -13.48 -20.08
N GLN A 273 8.68 -13.63 -20.03
CA GLN A 273 7.98 -14.47 -19.07
C GLN A 273 8.06 -15.94 -19.50
N VAL A 274 8.32 -16.84 -18.57
CA VAL A 274 8.24 -18.29 -18.76
C VAL A 274 7.12 -18.80 -17.88
N GLY A 275 6.05 -19.31 -18.47
CA GLY A 275 4.92 -19.91 -17.76
C GLY A 275 5.37 -21.01 -16.80
N ILE A 276 4.85 -21.01 -15.60
CA ILE A 276 5.09 -21.97 -14.53
C ILE A 276 3.72 -22.31 -13.95
N SER A 277 3.45 -23.60 -13.68
CA SER A 277 2.23 -24.01 -13.00
C SER A 277 2.54 -24.89 -11.78
N PHE A 278 1.69 -24.79 -10.77
CA PHE A 278 1.77 -25.68 -9.60
C PHE A 278 1.45 -27.12 -10.00
N ASP A 279 2.18 -28.06 -9.42
CA ASP A 279 1.92 -29.49 -9.66
C ASP A 279 0.86 -30.00 -8.67
N GLY A 280 -0.20 -30.58 -9.22
CA GLY A 280 -1.24 -31.23 -8.45
C GLY A 280 -1.04 -32.74 -8.47
N THR A 281 -1.54 -33.46 -7.46
CA THR A 281 -1.43 -34.91 -7.38
C THR A 281 -2.37 -35.65 -8.36
N GLY A 282 -3.19 -34.92 -9.14
CA GLY A 282 -4.12 -35.49 -10.12
C GLY A 282 -5.31 -36.22 -9.51
N ARG A 283 -5.64 -35.92 -8.27
CA ARG A 283 -6.66 -36.62 -7.48
C ARG A 283 -8.07 -36.29 -7.95
N LYS A 284 -8.95 -37.32 -7.99
CA LYS A 284 -10.35 -37.20 -8.43
C LYS A 284 -11.36 -37.14 -7.26
N THR A 285 -10.90 -37.12 -6.01
CA THR A 285 -11.76 -37.07 -4.81
C THR A 285 -12.45 -35.73 -4.73
N LYS A 286 -13.79 -35.70 -4.69
CA LYS A 286 -14.60 -34.46 -4.71
C LYS A 286 -14.44 -33.59 -3.45
N LYS A 287 -14.18 -34.21 -2.28
CA LYS A 287 -13.98 -33.53 -1.00
C LYS A 287 -12.59 -33.86 -0.48
N LEU A 288 -11.72 -32.89 -0.41
CA LEU A 288 -10.36 -33.03 0.13
C LEU A 288 -10.33 -32.77 1.63
N LEU A 289 -11.06 -31.74 2.09
CA LEU A 289 -11.20 -31.35 3.46
C LEU A 289 -12.63 -30.86 3.69
N THR A 290 -13.23 -31.28 4.82
CA THR A 290 -14.53 -30.77 5.30
C THR A 290 -14.36 -30.34 6.75
N ALA A 291 -14.75 -29.12 7.04
CA ALA A 291 -14.79 -28.57 8.38
C ALA A 291 -16.24 -28.21 8.71
N THR A 292 -16.71 -28.59 9.90
CA THR A 292 -18.09 -28.39 10.31
C THR A 292 -18.15 -27.75 11.68
N GLY A 293 -18.90 -26.65 11.79
CA GLY A 293 -19.14 -25.93 13.04
C GLY A 293 -17.87 -25.42 13.72
N LEU A 294 -16.84 -25.03 12.94
CA LEU A 294 -15.57 -24.60 13.51
C LEU A 294 -15.71 -23.33 14.34
N ALA A 295 -15.12 -23.35 15.53
CA ALA A 295 -14.94 -22.16 16.36
C ALA A 295 -13.54 -22.13 16.96
N LYS A 296 -12.95 -20.92 17.06
CA LYS A 296 -11.65 -20.68 17.68
C LYS A 296 -11.58 -19.30 18.32
N GLY A 297 -11.01 -19.24 19.53
CA GLY A 297 -10.73 -18.01 20.26
C GLY A 297 -9.49 -18.15 21.15
N TYR A 298 -8.99 -17.06 21.70
CA TYR A 298 -7.85 -17.02 22.61
C TYR A 298 -8.20 -16.18 23.85
N GLY A 299 -8.95 -16.78 24.80
CA GLY A 299 -9.23 -16.19 26.11
C GLY A 299 -10.18 -14.98 26.13
N GLY A 300 -10.85 -14.68 25.01
CA GLY A 300 -11.81 -13.59 24.83
C GLY A 300 -12.98 -14.01 23.95
N ALA A 301 -13.55 -13.05 23.21
CA ALA A 301 -14.55 -13.35 22.19
C ALA A 301 -13.95 -14.29 21.11
N PRO A 302 -14.78 -15.22 20.55
CA PRO A 302 -14.31 -16.08 19.49
C PRO A 302 -13.87 -15.27 18.27
N LEU A 303 -12.77 -15.68 17.63
CA LEU A 303 -12.32 -15.09 16.36
C LEU A 303 -13.29 -15.44 15.22
N PHE A 304 -13.82 -16.66 15.27
CA PHE A 304 -14.90 -17.14 14.41
C PHE A 304 -15.65 -18.27 15.11
N ALA A 305 -16.92 -18.41 14.80
CA ALA A 305 -17.81 -19.44 15.33
C ALA A 305 -18.72 -19.98 14.21
N ASP A 306 -19.14 -21.23 14.35
CA ASP A 306 -20.08 -21.92 13.46
C ASP A 306 -19.66 -21.88 11.96
N LEU A 307 -18.35 -21.97 11.70
CA LEU A 307 -17.82 -21.94 10.34
C LEU A 307 -17.88 -23.35 9.72
N ASP A 308 -18.61 -23.45 8.60
CA ASP A 308 -18.62 -24.61 7.73
C ASP A 308 -17.80 -24.35 6.47
N LEU A 309 -16.87 -25.24 6.13
CA LEU A 309 -15.97 -25.11 5.00
C LEU A 309 -15.77 -26.45 4.31
N THR A 310 -15.91 -26.48 2.99
CA THR A 310 -15.57 -27.66 2.18
C THR A 310 -14.59 -27.27 1.08
N LEU A 311 -13.43 -27.95 1.06
CA LEU A 311 -12.42 -27.77 0.03
C LEU A 311 -12.41 -29.01 -0.88
N GLY A 312 -12.52 -28.78 -2.17
CA GLY A 312 -12.40 -29.79 -3.21
C GLY A 312 -11.52 -29.31 -4.36
N PRO A 313 -11.11 -30.18 -5.30
CA PRO A 313 -10.34 -29.77 -6.46
C PRO A 313 -11.02 -28.62 -7.21
N GLY A 314 -10.26 -27.58 -7.54
CA GLY A 314 -10.76 -26.37 -8.19
C GLY A 314 -11.42 -25.35 -7.25
N THR A 315 -11.59 -25.65 -5.95
CA THR A 315 -12.02 -24.64 -4.97
C THR A 315 -10.94 -23.56 -4.83
N ARG A 316 -11.31 -22.29 -4.95
CA ARG A 316 -10.44 -21.13 -4.83
C ARG A 316 -11.07 -20.12 -3.89
N LEU A 317 -10.64 -20.17 -2.62
CA LEU A 317 -11.22 -19.41 -1.53
C LEU A 317 -10.30 -18.28 -1.09
N GLY A 318 -10.76 -17.03 -1.21
CA GLY A 318 -10.10 -15.86 -0.61
C GLY A 318 -10.56 -15.66 0.82
N LEU A 319 -9.66 -15.29 1.74
CA LEU A 319 -10.00 -14.93 3.11
C LEU A 319 -9.79 -13.43 3.31
N LEU A 320 -10.84 -12.71 3.69
CA LEU A 320 -10.83 -11.26 3.90
C LEU A 320 -11.23 -10.89 5.34
N GLY A 321 -10.77 -9.73 5.78
CA GLY A 321 -11.08 -9.16 7.10
C GLY A 321 -9.94 -8.36 7.67
N ARG A 322 -10.20 -7.63 8.73
CA ARG A 322 -9.21 -6.81 9.46
C ARG A 322 -8.02 -7.63 9.94
N ASN A 323 -6.90 -6.96 10.20
CA ASN A 323 -5.79 -7.61 10.89
C ASN A 323 -6.23 -8.08 12.28
N GLY A 324 -5.89 -9.33 12.63
CA GLY A 324 -6.34 -9.95 13.88
C GLY A 324 -7.71 -10.60 13.85
N SER A 325 -8.47 -10.57 12.76
CA SER A 325 -9.82 -11.17 12.67
C SER A 325 -9.86 -12.71 12.67
N GLY A 326 -8.70 -13.38 12.61
CA GLY A 326 -8.64 -14.84 12.67
C GLY A 326 -8.22 -15.55 11.38
N LYS A 327 -7.92 -14.83 10.28
CA LYS A 327 -7.50 -15.41 8.98
C LYS A 327 -6.33 -16.39 9.13
N SER A 328 -5.20 -15.95 9.69
CA SER A 328 -4.02 -16.80 9.91
C SER A 328 -4.25 -17.91 10.94
N THR A 329 -5.22 -17.74 11.86
CA THR A 329 -5.63 -18.79 12.78
C THR A 329 -6.38 -19.89 12.04
N LEU A 330 -7.32 -19.54 11.13
CA LEU A 330 -7.98 -20.51 10.26
C LEU A 330 -6.96 -21.24 9.38
N MET A 331 -6.03 -20.51 8.76
CA MET A 331 -4.96 -21.11 7.95
C MET A 331 -4.15 -22.14 8.75
N ARG A 332 -3.79 -21.84 10.00
CA ARG A 332 -3.07 -22.78 10.89
C ARG A 332 -3.91 -24.01 11.24
N LEU A 333 -5.20 -23.85 11.50
CA LEU A 333 -6.11 -24.97 11.75
C LEU A 333 -6.20 -25.87 10.52
N LEU A 334 -6.34 -25.32 9.32
CA LEU A 334 -6.39 -26.08 8.06
C LEU A 334 -5.05 -26.77 7.78
N ALA A 335 -3.92 -26.10 8.03
CA ALA A 335 -2.58 -26.69 7.86
C ALA A 335 -2.30 -27.83 8.83
N ALA A 336 -2.89 -27.78 10.04
CA ALA A 336 -2.80 -28.82 11.07
C ALA A 336 -3.89 -29.90 10.93
N ALA A 337 -4.73 -29.85 9.90
CA ALA A 337 -5.74 -30.85 9.66
C ALA A 337 -5.10 -32.25 9.53
N GLY A 338 -5.43 -33.18 10.43
CA GLY A 338 -4.78 -34.49 10.52
C GLY A 338 -3.72 -34.61 11.62
N ASP A 339 -3.36 -33.51 12.30
CA ASP A 339 -2.44 -33.49 13.44
C ASP A 339 -3.00 -32.57 14.55
N PRO A 340 -4.00 -33.05 15.34
CA PRO A 340 -4.66 -32.23 16.36
C PRO A 340 -3.72 -31.74 17.48
N GLU A 341 -2.57 -32.39 17.67
CA GLU A 341 -1.59 -31.96 18.67
C GLU A 341 -0.95 -30.59 18.32
N LYS A 342 -0.88 -30.25 17.04
CA LYS A 342 -0.31 -28.98 16.60
C LYS A 342 -1.25 -27.80 16.76
N CYS A 343 -2.52 -27.96 16.37
CA CYS A 343 -3.54 -26.93 16.50
C CYS A 343 -4.92 -27.57 16.40
N ALA A 344 -5.74 -27.48 17.46
CA ALA A 344 -7.10 -27.96 17.47
C ALA A 344 -8.12 -26.80 17.51
N PRO A 345 -9.28 -26.95 16.88
CA PRO A 345 -10.39 -26.03 17.08
C PRO A 345 -10.95 -26.15 18.50
N ASP A 346 -11.57 -25.10 19.02
CA ASP A 346 -12.23 -25.11 20.31
C ASP A 346 -13.59 -25.83 20.23
N ARG A 347 -14.25 -25.74 19.06
CA ARG A 347 -15.47 -26.49 18.70
C ARG A 347 -15.42 -26.87 17.23
N GLY A 348 -16.23 -27.86 16.87
CA GLY A 348 -16.33 -28.38 15.51
C GLY A 348 -15.28 -29.44 15.19
N THR A 349 -15.32 -29.93 13.97
CA THR A 349 -14.44 -31.00 13.47
C THR A 349 -13.86 -30.66 12.12
N ILE A 350 -12.66 -31.16 11.87
CA ILE A 350 -12.01 -31.08 10.55
C ILE A 350 -11.75 -32.51 10.08
N GLU A 351 -12.34 -32.90 8.98
CA GLU A 351 -12.14 -34.19 8.33
C GLU A 351 -11.29 -34.03 7.08
N LEU A 352 -10.19 -34.75 7.01
CA LEU A 352 -9.27 -34.77 5.89
C LEU A 352 -9.39 -36.11 5.16
N ALA A 353 -9.50 -36.09 3.83
CA ALA A 353 -9.49 -37.34 3.07
C ALA A 353 -8.10 -37.99 3.11
N ASP A 354 -8.07 -39.34 3.01
CA ASP A 354 -6.83 -40.11 3.14
C ASP A 354 -5.74 -39.61 2.21
N LYS A 355 -4.51 -39.45 2.73
CA LYS A 355 -3.29 -39.09 1.96
C LYS A 355 -3.38 -37.75 1.21
N VAL A 356 -4.22 -36.82 1.64
CA VAL A 356 -4.23 -35.46 1.12
C VAL A 356 -2.95 -34.73 1.53
N ARG A 357 -2.32 -34.06 0.60
CA ARG A 357 -1.12 -33.25 0.84
C ARG A 357 -1.50 -31.78 0.94
N ILE A 358 -1.35 -31.24 2.15
CA ILE A 358 -1.52 -29.82 2.40
C ILE A 358 -0.14 -29.18 2.37
N VAL A 359 0.02 -28.14 1.54
CA VAL A 359 1.24 -27.34 1.48
C VAL A 359 0.89 -25.92 1.87
N SER A 360 1.58 -25.38 2.87
CA SER A 360 1.39 -24.03 3.35
C SER A 360 2.60 -23.15 3.03
N PHE A 361 2.33 -21.92 2.65
CA PHE A 361 3.30 -20.84 2.55
C PHE A 361 3.07 -19.91 3.75
N ASP A 362 4.09 -19.75 4.59
CA ASP A 362 4.05 -18.88 5.76
C ASP A 362 4.80 -17.58 5.46
N GLN A 363 4.18 -16.46 5.78
CA GLN A 363 4.74 -15.11 5.65
C GLN A 363 6.06 -14.95 6.41
N ARG A 364 6.25 -15.70 7.50
CA ARG A 364 7.42 -15.60 8.37
C ARG A 364 8.67 -16.22 7.76
N ARG A 365 9.01 -16.25 6.59
CA ARG A 365 10.28 -16.61 5.93
C ARG A 365 11.34 -17.36 6.78
N GLU A 366 10.96 -17.82 7.98
CA GLU A 366 11.82 -18.54 8.94
C GLU A 366 12.35 -19.88 8.38
N GLN A 367 11.76 -20.36 7.27
CA GLN A 367 12.14 -21.60 6.61
C GLN A 367 13.26 -21.43 5.56
N LEU A 368 13.71 -20.20 5.31
CA LEU A 368 14.77 -19.95 4.34
C LEU A 368 16.11 -19.85 5.05
N ASP A 369 17.01 -20.80 4.75
CA ASP A 369 18.40 -20.70 5.18
C ASP A 369 19.10 -19.58 4.39
N THR A 370 19.42 -18.48 5.09
CA THR A 370 20.03 -17.31 4.49
C THR A 370 21.53 -17.44 4.27
N THR A 371 22.18 -18.45 4.87
CA THR A 371 23.64 -18.67 4.78
C THR A 371 24.05 -19.36 3.50
N VAL A 372 23.13 -20.05 2.83
CA VAL A 372 23.41 -20.78 1.60
C VAL A 372 23.35 -19.86 0.37
N THR A 373 23.95 -20.29 -0.73
CA THR A 373 23.82 -19.60 -2.03
C THR A 373 22.44 -19.79 -2.64
N LEU A 374 22.02 -18.88 -3.54
CA LEU A 374 20.78 -18.99 -4.29
C LEU A 374 20.66 -20.36 -5.01
N ARG A 375 21.76 -20.86 -5.58
CA ARG A 375 21.83 -22.19 -6.20
C ARG A 375 21.36 -23.27 -5.22
N ARG A 376 21.93 -23.29 -4.01
CA ARG A 376 21.61 -24.28 -2.97
C ARG A 376 20.24 -24.08 -2.37
N ALA A 377 19.78 -22.83 -2.28
CA ALA A 377 18.43 -22.53 -1.83
C ALA A 377 17.37 -23.09 -2.80
N LEU A 378 17.63 -23.05 -4.11
CA LEU A 378 16.72 -23.58 -5.15
C LEU A 378 16.86 -25.09 -5.36
N ALA A 379 18.08 -25.63 -5.30
CA ALA A 379 18.41 -27.05 -5.53
C ALA A 379 19.36 -27.56 -4.40
N PRO A 380 18.80 -27.97 -3.25
CA PRO A 380 19.63 -28.39 -2.09
C PRO A 380 20.54 -29.58 -2.38
N GLU A 381 20.08 -30.55 -3.16
CA GLU A 381 20.75 -31.84 -3.37
C GLU A 381 21.52 -31.95 -4.72
N GLY A 382 21.71 -30.83 -5.45
CA GLY A 382 22.40 -30.93 -6.73
C GLY A 382 22.28 -29.69 -7.61
N ASP A 383 22.39 -29.88 -8.91
CA ASP A 383 22.27 -28.84 -9.93
C ASP A 383 20.95 -28.96 -10.74
N SER A 384 20.03 -29.80 -10.30
CA SER A 384 18.72 -30.00 -10.92
C SER A 384 17.63 -30.12 -9.87
N VAL A 385 16.42 -29.71 -10.25
CA VAL A 385 15.20 -29.86 -9.48
C VAL A 385 14.21 -30.79 -10.20
N LEU A 386 13.40 -31.50 -9.44
CA LEU A 386 12.34 -32.34 -10.02
C LEU A 386 11.05 -31.48 -10.09
N TYR A 387 10.63 -31.16 -11.30
CA TYR A 387 9.42 -30.38 -11.55
C TYR A 387 8.51 -31.14 -12.53
N GLN A 388 7.27 -31.44 -12.13
CA GLN A 388 6.29 -32.22 -12.91
C GLN A 388 6.87 -33.55 -13.44
N GLY A 389 7.64 -34.24 -12.58
CA GLY A 389 8.28 -35.51 -12.95
C GLY A 389 9.48 -35.38 -13.91
N GLN A 390 9.87 -34.18 -14.30
CA GLN A 390 11.02 -33.92 -15.17
C GLN A 390 12.18 -33.29 -14.39
N SER A 391 13.40 -33.68 -14.71
CA SER A 391 14.61 -33.07 -14.17
C SER A 391 14.90 -31.76 -14.91
N VAL A 392 14.85 -30.64 -14.21
CA VAL A 392 15.13 -29.30 -14.74
C VAL A 392 16.41 -28.76 -14.09
N HIS A 393 17.35 -28.32 -14.92
CA HIS A 393 18.61 -27.74 -14.42
C HIS A 393 18.35 -26.45 -13.67
N VAL A 394 19.05 -26.25 -12.52
CA VAL A 394 18.83 -25.12 -11.59
C VAL A 394 18.94 -23.74 -12.28
N VAL A 395 19.82 -23.58 -13.27
CA VAL A 395 19.91 -22.33 -14.06
C VAL A 395 18.61 -22.03 -14.81
N SER A 396 17.99 -23.06 -15.40
CA SER A 396 16.72 -22.93 -16.11
C SER A 396 15.57 -22.70 -15.16
N TRP A 397 15.61 -23.34 -13.98
CA TRP A 397 14.64 -23.12 -12.92
C TRP A 397 14.70 -21.70 -12.37
N ALA A 398 15.90 -21.21 -12.02
CA ALA A 398 16.13 -19.85 -11.54
C ALA A 398 15.64 -18.78 -12.52
N LYS A 399 15.88 -18.98 -13.83
CA LYS A 399 15.41 -18.05 -14.88
C LYS A 399 13.88 -17.91 -14.90
N ARG A 400 13.13 -18.95 -14.57
CA ARG A 400 11.66 -18.90 -14.50
C ARG A 400 11.18 -17.95 -13.43
N PHE A 401 11.96 -17.79 -12.35
CA PHE A 401 11.70 -16.86 -11.25
C PHE A 401 12.48 -15.55 -11.39
N LEU A 402 12.83 -15.17 -12.62
CA LEU A 402 13.48 -13.91 -12.96
C LEU A 402 14.86 -13.70 -12.31
N PHE A 403 15.54 -14.79 -11.90
CA PHE A 403 16.93 -14.73 -11.45
C PHE A 403 17.90 -14.79 -12.64
N ARG A 404 18.96 -14.03 -12.54
CA ARG A 404 20.06 -14.06 -13.50
C ARG A 404 21.05 -15.18 -13.16
N PRO A 405 21.71 -15.78 -14.17
CA PRO A 405 22.68 -16.84 -13.91
C PRO A 405 23.87 -16.42 -13.02
N ASP A 406 24.26 -15.16 -13.09
CA ASP A 406 25.35 -14.58 -12.27
C ASP A 406 24.97 -14.45 -10.79
N GLN A 407 23.69 -14.42 -10.46
CA GLN A 407 23.19 -14.36 -9.07
C GLN A 407 23.23 -15.72 -8.35
N LEU A 408 23.39 -16.85 -9.06
CA LEU A 408 23.29 -18.18 -8.46
C LEU A 408 24.30 -18.45 -7.33
N GLU A 409 25.46 -17.82 -7.38
CA GLU A 409 26.48 -17.95 -6.35
C GLU A 409 26.37 -16.89 -5.24
N THR A 410 25.35 -16.01 -5.31
CA THR A 410 25.10 -14.99 -4.29
C THR A 410 24.48 -15.64 -3.05
N PRO A 411 24.99 -15.37 -1.83
CA PRO A 411 24.35 -15.79 -0.58
C PRO A 411 22.94 -15.19 -0.46
N VAL A 412 22.00 -15.96 0.07
CA VAL A 412 20.60 -15.56 0.20
C VAL A 412 20.45 -14.31 1.09
N GLU A 413 21.28 -14.14 2.10
CA GLU A 413 21.30 -12.95 2.97
C GLU A 413 21.54 -11.62 2.24
N ARG A 414 22.22 -11.67 1.06
CA ARG A 414 22.51 -10.49 0.23
C ARG A 414 21.42 -10.17 -0.78
N LEU A 415 20.43 -11.04 -0.89
CA LEU A 415 19.29 -10.86 -1.79
C LEU A 415 18.25 -9.95 -1.13
N SER A 416 17.59 -9.14 -1.96
CA SER A 416 16.48 -8.31 -1.51
C SER A 416 15.31 -9.17 -0.99
N GLY A 417 14.44 -8.58 -0.16
CA GLY A 417 13.27 -9.25 0.37
C GLY A 417 12.39 -9.89 -0.71
N GLY A 418 12.19 -9.20 -1.84
CA GLY A 418 11.44 -9.75 -2.97
C GLY A 418 12.15 -10.91 -3.68
N GLU A 419 13.49 -10.90 -3.75
CA GLU A 419 14.25 -12.04 -4.28
C GLU A 419 14.15 -13.26 -3.36
N GLN A 420 14.18 -13.04 -2.04
CA GLN A 420 13.96 -14.11 -1.05
C GLN A 420 12.55 -14.68 -1.15
N ALA A 421 11.53 -13.83 -1.33
CA ALA A 421 10.16 -14.28 -1.55
C ALA A 421 10.03 -15.14 -2.83
N ARG A 422 10.71 -14.77 -3.92
CA ARG A 422 10.76 -15.58 -5.15
C ARG A 422 11.44 -16.95 -4.96
N ILE A 423 12.47 -17.06 -4.10
CA ILE A 423 13.06 -18.35 -3.75
C ILE A 423 12.03 -19.25 -3.06
N LEU A 424 11.29 -18.69 -2.09
CA LEU A 424 10.26 -19.44 -1.37
C LEU A 424 9.16 -19.93 -2.31
N LEU A 425 8.71 -19.08 -3.23
CA LEU A 425 7.74 -19.46 -4.28
C LEU A 425 8.31 -20.56 -5.19
N ALA A 426 9.57 -20.44 -5.62
CA ALA A 426 10.22 -21.44 -6.44
C ALA A 426 10.30 -22.81 -5.75
N ARG A 427 10.56 -22.83 -4.45
CA ARG A 427 10.57 -24.06 -3.64
C ARG A 427 9.15 -24.62 -3.42
N LEU A 428 8.19 -23.74 -3.21
CA LEU A 428 6.79 -24.11 -3.04
C LEU A 428 6.24 -24.84 -4.26
N MET A 429 6.57 -24.37 -5.47
CA MET A 429 6.13 -24.96 -6.73
C MET A 429 6.74 -26.34 -7.03
N LEU A 430 7.82 -26.71 -6.35
CA LEU A 430 8.39 -28.06 -6.45
C LEU A 430 7.65 -29.08 -5.58
N ARG A 431 6.72 -28.66 -4.73
CA ARG A 431 5.98 -29.53 -3.82
C ARG A 431 4.62 -29.86 -4.40
N PRO A 432 4.34 -31.13 -4.79
CA PRO A 432 3.00 -31.52 -5.21
C PRO A 432 2.01 -31.33 -4.08
N ALA A 433 0.91 -30.63 -4.32
CA ALA A 433 -0.12 -30.32 -3.36
C ALA A 433 -1.51 -30.71 -3.84
N ASP A 434 -2.39 -31.14 -2.93
CA ASP A 434 -3.83 -31.26 -3.15
C ASP A 434 -4.56 -30.00 -2.62
N ILE A 435 -4.06 -29.45 -1.49
CA ILE A 435 -4.52 -28.21 -0.91
C ILE A 435 -3.33 -27.26 -0.74
N LEU A 436 -3.44 -26.06 -1.28
CA LEU A 436 -2.45 -25.00 -1.17
C LEU A 436 -2.99 -23.88 -0.27
N LEU A 437 -2.28 -23.58 0.80
CA LEU A 437 -2.62 -22.53 1.75
C LEU A 437 -1.58 -21.41 1.64
N LEU A 438 -2.00 -20.23 1.20
CA LEU A 438 -1.11 -19.08 1.00
C LEU A 438 -1.53 -17.92 1.92
N ASP A 439 -0.64 -17.55 2.84
CA ASP A 439 -0.85 -16.41 3.75
C ASP A 439 0.06 -15.25 3.32
N GLU A 440 -0.52 -14.20 2.73
CA GLU A 440 0.12 -13.01 2.19
C GLU A 440 1.30 -13.29 1.23
N PRO A 441 1.11 -14.10 0.17
CA PRO A 441 2.19 -14.46 -0.74
C PRO A 441 2.65 -13.29 -1.62
N THR A 442 1.89 -12.20 -1.66
CA THR A 442 2.12 -11.01 -2.48
C THR A 442 3.09 -10.02 -1.86
N ASN A 443 3.33 -10.10 -0.55
CA ASN A 443 4.20 -9.17 0.14
C ASN A 443 5.63 -9.19 -0.43
N ASP A 444 6.18 -8.01 -0.67
CA ASP A 444 7.51 -7.74 -1.24
C ASP A 444 7.73 -8.30 -2.67
N LEU A 445 6.70 -8.80 -3.35
CA LEU A 445 6.81 -9.19 -4.75
C LEU A 445 6.61 -7.98 -5.67
N ASP A 446 7.44 -7.89 -6.69
CA ASP A 446 7.26 -6.92 -7.76
C ASP A 446 6.16 -7.38 -8.74
N ILE A 447 5.62 -6.46 -9.53
CA ILE A 447 4.53 -6.74 -10.46
C ILE A 447 4.84 -7.91 -11.40
N PRO A 448 6.05 -8.03 -12.02
CA PRO A 448 6.37 -9.20 -12.82
C PRO A 448 6.31 -10.53 -12.06
N SER A 449 6.70 -10.55 -10.78
CA SER A 449 6.62 -11.75 -9.94
C SER A 449 5.18 -12.07 -9.54
N LEU A 450 4.35 -11.05 -9.32
CA LEU A 450 2.91 -11.20 -9.08
C LEU A 450 2.22 -11.80 -10.31
N ASP A 451 2.56 -11.38 -11.52
CA ASP A 451 2.00 -11.94 -12.77
C ASP A 451 2.30 -13.45 -12.90
N VAL A 452 3.55 -13.86 -12.58
CA VAL A 452 3.94 -15.29 -12.58
C VAL A 452 3.17 -16.08 -11.53
N LEU A 453 3.03 -15.53 -10.31
CA LEU A 453 2.26 -16.18 -9.24
C LEU A 453 0.80 -16.35 -9.63
N GLU A 454 0.17 -15.31 -10.15
CA GLU A 454 -1.22 -15.29 -10.58
C GLU A 454 -1.52 -16.34 -11.66
N GLU A 455 -0.70 -16.38 -12.72
CA GLU A 455 -0.82 -17.39 -13.78
C GLU A 455 -0.73 -18.81 -13.20
N SER A 456 0.27 -19.04 -12.34
CA SER A 456 0.49 -20.33 -11.69
C SER A 456 -0.66 -20.76 -10.78
N LEU A 457 -1.25 -19.83 -10.02
CA LEU A 457 -2.40 -20.09 -9.13
C LEU A 457 -3.67 -20.35 -9.95
N THR A 458 -3.83 -19.65 -11.08
CA THR A 458 -4.98 -19.84 -11.97
C THR A 458 -5.00 -21.23 -12.59
N GLU A 459 -3.84 -21.82 -12.88
CA GLU A 459 -3.71 -23.16 -13.45
C GLU A 459 -3.69 -24.29 -12.41
N PHE A 460 -3.58 -23.99 -11.12
CA PHE A 460 -3.48 -25.01 -10.07
C PHE A 460 -4.73 -25.89 -10.01
N PRO A 461 -4.60 -27.23 -10.15
CA PRO A 461 -5.76 -28.13 -10.21
C PRO A 461 -6.35 -28.50 -8.85
N GLY A 462 -5.63 -28.25 -7.74
CA GLY A 462 -6.06 -28.56 -6.37
C GLY A 462 -7.00 -27.51 -5.78
N ALA A 463 -7.16 -27.55 -4.46
CA ALA A 463 -7.86 -26.52 -3.69
C ALA A 463 -6.89 -25.43 -3.22
N LEU A 464 -7.27 -24.17 -3.38
CA LEU A 464 -6.52 -23.00 -2.94
C LEU A 464 -7.29 -22.26 -1.84
N VAL A 465 -6.59 -21.93 -0.75
CA VAL A 465 -7.04 -20.94 0.23
C VAL A 465 -6.01 -19.83 0.29
N LEU A 466 -6.44 -18.61 0.02
CA LEU A 466 -5.58 -17.44 -0.16
C LEU A 466 -5.96 -16.33 0.81
N VAL A 467 -5.02 -15.90 1.63
CA VAL A 467 -5.09 -14.63 2.37
C VAL A 467 -4.23 -13.62 1.62
N THR A 468 -4.80 -12.53 1.18
CA THR A 468 -4.05 -11.44 0.55
C THR A 468 -4.80 -10.13 0.64
N HIS A 469 -4.06 -9.04 0.62
CA HIS A 469 -4.57 -7.68 0.47
C HIS A 469 -4.52 -7.19 -0.99
N ASP A 470 -3.95 -7.97 -1.91
CA ASP A 470 -3.97 -7.69 -3.35
C ASP A 470 -5.35 -8.03 -3.93
N ARG A 471 -6.18 -7.00 -4.11
CA ARG A 471 -7.53 -7.09 -4.65
C ARG A 471 -7.55 -7.63 -6.09
N PHE A 472 -6.54 -7.30 -6.88
CA PHE A 472 -6.43 -7.76 -8.26
C PHE A 472 -6.19 -9.27 -8.33
N LEU A 473 -5.33 -9.79 -7.45
CA LEU A 473 -5.10 -11.23 -7.34
C LEU A 473 -6.35 -11.97 -6.85
N LEU A 474 -7.08 -11.40 -5.88
CA LEU A 474 -8.34 -11.97 -5.39
C LEU A 474 -9.36 -12.13 -6.53
N ASP A 475 -9.60 -11.06 -7.28
CA ASP A 475 -10.62 -11.05 -8.35
C ASP A 475 -10.27 -12.03 -9.48
N ARG A 476 -8.97 -12.23 -9.78
CA ARG A 476 -8.57 -13.14 -10.86
C ARG A 476 -8.46 -14.60 -10.46
N VAL A 477 -8.12 -14.89 -9.23
CA VAL A 477 -7.81 -16.24 -8.78
C VAL A 477 -8.95 -16.85 -7.98
N CYS A 478 -9.61 -16.09 -7.09
CA CYS A 478 -10.62 -16.63 -6.19
C CYS A 478 -11.99 -16.70 -6.85
N THR A 479 -12.73 -17.78 -6.55
CA THR A 479 -14.11 -17.98 -7.01
C THR A 479 -15.15 -17.72 -5.92
N ALA A 480 -14.70 -17.57 -4.69
CA ALA A 480 -15.51 -17.19 -3.53
C ALA A 480 -14.61 -16.55 -2.48
N VAL A 481 -15.19 -15.74 -1.64
CA VAL A 481 -14.52 -15.02 -0.55
C VAL A 481 -15.21 -15.35 0.77
N LEU A 482 -14.44 -15.66 1.80
CA LEU A 482 -14.89 -15.76 3.18
C LEU A 482 -14.45 -14.50 3.93
N GLY A 483 -15.40 -13.67 4.31
CA GLY A 483 -15.18 -12.43 5.06
C GLY A 483 -15.35 -12.62 6.56
N PHE A 484 -14.39 -12.15 7.34
CA PHE A 484 -14.43 -12.11 8.80
C PHE A 484 -14.85 -10.74 9.28
N ASP A 485 -15.83 -10.67 10.19
CA ASP A 485 -16.32 -9.41 10.76
C ASP A 485 -15.50 -8.90 11.95
N GLY A 486 -14.57 -9.72 12.47
CA GLY A 486 -13.79 -9.41 13.66
C GLY A 486 -14.56 -9.51 15.00
N GLN A 487 -15.82 -9.96 14.96
CA GLN A 487 -16.69 -10.15 16.14
C GLN A 487 -17.13 -11.60 16.32
N GLY A 488 -16.50 -12.51 15.59
CA GLY A 488 -16.78 -13.93 15.62
C GLY A 488 -17.68 -14.44 14.50
N GLY A 489 -18.21 -13.56 13.66
CA GLY A 489 -18.98 -13.91 12.47
C GLY A 489 -18.11 -14.05 11.23
N CYS A 490 -18.50 -14.96 10.33
CA CYS A 490 -17.89 -15.11 9.01
C CYS A 490 -18.96 -15.47 7.98
N ASP A 491 -18.93 -14.78 6.84
CA ASP A 491 -19.89 -14.93 5.77
C ASP A 491 -19.20 -15.15 4.43
N TYR A 492 -19.87 -15.89 3.53
CA TYR A 492 -19.41 -16.12 2.17
C TYR A 492 -19.92 -15.02 1.23
N PHE A 493 -19.03 -14.57 0.35
CA PHE A 493 -19.31 -13.59 -0.70
C PHE A 493 -18.84 -14.16 -2.05
N ALA A 494 -19.45 -13.71 -3.15
CA ALA A 494 -19.02 -14.11 -4.48
C ALA A 494 -17.69 -13.49 -4.87
N ASP A 495 -17.47 -12.23 -4.49
CA ASP A 495 -16.30 -11.43 -4.85
C ASP A 495 -15.94 -10.40 -3.77
N PHE A 496 -14.87 -9.65 -4.03
CA PHE A 496 -14.39 -8.59 -3.15
C PHE A 496 -15.39 -7.43 -3.02
N GLU A 497 -16.10 -7.07 -4.10
CA GLU A 497 -16.99 -5.91 -4.11
C GLU A 497 -18.20 -6.15 -3.21
N GLN A 498 -18.82 -7.33 -3.25
CA GLN A 498 -19.89 -7.71 -2.35
C GLN A 498 -19.47 -7.67 -0.87
N TRP A 499 -18.27 -8.16 -0.58
CA TRP A 499 -17.73 -8.09 0.79
C TRP A 499 -17.55 -6.63 1.23
N LEU A 500 -17.05 -5.77 0.35
CA LEU A 500 -16.85 -4.35 0.64
C LEU A 500 -18.16 -3.62 0.90
N GLU A 501 -19.19 -3.88 0.08
CA GLU A 501 -20.53 -3.33 0.27
C GLU A 501 -21.12 -3.74 1.63
N ALA A 502 -21.03 -5.03 1.97
CA ALA A 502 -21.48 -5.55 3.26
C ALA A 502 -20.73 -4.93 4.44
N LEU A 503 -19.41 -4.68 4.29
CA LEU A 503 -18.60 -3.99 5.30
C LEU A 503 -19.09 -2.55 5.51
N GLN A 504 -19.29 -1.79 4.42
CA GLN A 504 -19.76 -0.41 4.46
C GLN A 504 -21.17 -0.30 5.06
N GLU A 505 -22.08 -1.22 4.74
CA GLU A 505 -23.41 -1.27 5.33
C GLU A 505 -23.36 -1.49 6.85
N ARG A 506 -22.47 -2.40 7.31
CA ARG A 506 -22.25 -2.67 8.74
C ARG A 506 -21.70 -1.44 9.48
N GLU A 507 -20.71 -0.77 8.89
CA GLU A 507 -20.15 0.47 9.46
C GLU A 507 -21.19 1.60 9.54
N GLN A 508 -21.98 1.80 8.48
CA GLN A 508 -23.07 2.77 8.49
C GLN A 508 -24.14 2.43 9.55
N ALA A 509 -24.47 1.14 9.70
CA ALA A 509 -25.41 0.69 10.71
C ALA A 509 -24.86 0.89 12.13
N ALA A 510 -23.56 0.65 12.36
CA ALA A 510 -22.89 0.91 13.63
C ALA A 510 -22.88 2.41 13.95
N GLN A 511 -22.49 3.26 12.99
CA GLN A 511 -22.51 4.73 13.17
C GLN A 511 -23.92 5.28 13.44
N LYS A 512 -24.97 4.73 12.80
CA LYS A 512 -26.36 5.10 13.09
C LYS A 512 -26.78 4.68 14.50
N ARG A 513 -26.34 3.51 14.96
CA ARG A 513 -26.59 3.04 16.34
C ARG A 513 -25.90 3.91 17.39
N ASP A 514 -24.65 4.31 17.13
CA ASP A 514 -23.90 5.18 18.03
C ASP A 514 -24.47 6.60 18.05
N LYS A 515 -24.87 7.15 16.90
CA LYS A 515 -25.61 8.40 16.82
C LYS A 515 -26.98 8.33 17.49
N ALA A 516 -27.67 7.20 17.39
CA ALA A 516 -28.96 6.99 18.08
C ALA A 516 -28.78 6.80 19.60
N ARG A 517 -27.61 6.27 20.05
CA ARG A 517 -27.24 6.20 21.46
C ARG A 517 -26.80 7.53 22.04
N SER A 518 -26.21 8.38 21.22
CA SER A 518 -25.76 9.75 21.58
C SER A 518 -26.82 10.82 21.33
N ALA A 519 -27.96 10.49 20.69
CA ALA A 519 -29.08 11.41 20.60
C ALA A 519 -29.78 11.51 21.94
N PRO A 520 -30.03 12.71 22.50
CA PRO A 520 -30.77 12.84 23.72
C PRO A 520 -32.17 12.27 23.50
N ALA A 521 -32.53 11.26 24.27
CA ALA A 521 -33.90 10.74 24.31
C ALA A 521 -34.81 11.81 24.88
N ASP A 522 -35.58 12.47 24.05
CA ASP A 522 -36.75 13.22 24.48
C ASP A 522 -37.77 12.23 25.07
N GLY A 523 -37.89 12.26 26.38
CA GLY A 523 -39.05 11.70 27.05
C GLY A 523 -38.80 10.62 28.12
N LYS A 524 -38.68 11.08 29.37
CA LYS A 524 -39.05 10.38 30.62
C LYS A 524 -38.20 9.17 31.06
N GLY A 525 -37.25 9.42 31.96
CA GLY A 525 -36.63 8.41 32.79
C GLY A 525 -35.34 8.92 33.42
N ALA A 526 -35.42 9.57 34.57
CA ALA A 526 -34.29 10.05 35.35
C ALA A 526 -33.32 8.91 35.68
N ALA A 527 -32.12 8.95 35.09
CA ALA A 527 -30.94 8.26 35.60
C ALA A 527 -29.92 9.33 35.97
N ALA A 528 -29.62 9.38 37.26
CA ALA A 528 -28.80 10.37 37.92
C ALA A 528 -27.45 10.56 37.23
N SER A 529 -27.25 11.73 36.63
CA SER A 529 -25.92 12.25 36.30
C SER A 529 -25.18 12.52 37.60
N ARG A 530 -23.94 12.07 37.71
CA ARG A 530 -23.06 12.47 38.80
C ARG A 530 -22.92 14.01 38.76
N PRO A 531 -23.24 14.73 39.85
CA PRO A 531 -23.15 16.19 39.86
C PRO A 531 -21.68 16.62 39.76
N GLY A 532 -21.40 17.67 38.97
CA GLY A 532 -20.19 18.44 39.06
C GLY A 532 -19.12 18.26 37.97
N ARG A 533 -19.44 17.74 36.76
CA ARG A 533 -18.47 17.73 35.69
C ARG A 533 -19.07 18.23 34.36
N LEU A 534 -18.63 19.41 33.93
CA LEU A 534 -18.94 19.95 32.60
C LEU A 534 -18.41 19.02 31.51
N SER A 535 -19.08 18.96 30.37
CA SER A 535 -18.50 18.28 29.18
C SER A 535 -17.21 18.99 28.77
N TYR A 536 -16.30 18.29 28.11
CA TYR A 536 -15.02 18.87 27.65
C TYR A 536 -15.22 20.14 26.79
N LEU A 537 -16.28 20.17 25.98
CA LEU A 537 -16.64 21.35 25.17
C LEU A 537 -17.16 22.48 26.03
N ASP A 538 -18.02 22.17 27.01
CA ASP A 538 -18.58 23.17 27.94
C ASP A 538 -17.48 23.72 28.85
N GLN A 539 -16.52 22.90 29.29
CA GLN A 539 -15.39 23.39 30.11
C GLN A 539 -14.49 24.34 29.30
N ARG A 540 -14.21 24.04 28.06
CA ARG A 540 -13.39 24.88 27.16
C ARG A 540 -14.13 26.19 26.80
N GLU A 541 -15.45 26.11 26.64
CA GLU A 541 -16.30 27.30 26.43
C GLU A 541 -16.30 28.19 27.67
N TYR A 542 -16.42 27.59 28.86
CA TYR A 542 -16.36 28.26 30.14
C TYR A 542 -15.01 28.99 30.37
N ASP A 543 -13.89 28.28 30.11
CA ASP A 543 -12.54 28.83 30.32
C ASP A 543 -12.23 30.04 29.41
N ARG A 544 -12.93 30.17 28.27
CA ARG A 544 -12.78 31.29 27.32
C ARG A 544 -13.85 32.37 27.47
N MET A 545 -14.88 32.14 28.29
CA MET A 545 -16.02 33.03 28.40
C MET A 545 -15.62 34.33 29.04
N GLU A 546 -14.78 34.27 30.08
CA GLU A 546 -14.28 35.45 30.81
C GLU A 546 -13.50 36.40 29.89
N GLU A 547 -12.60 35.88 29.04
CA GLU A 547 -11.88 36.70 28.05
C GLU A 547 -12.82 37.35 27.03
N ARG A 548 -13.85 36.65 26.59
CA ARG A 548 -14.82 37.14 25.59
C ARG A 548 -15.74 38.22 26.19
N ILE A 549 -16.13 38.08 27.45
CA ILE A 549 -16.92 39.06 28.16
C ILE A 549 -16.08 40.34 28.37
N LEU A 550 -14.84 40.20 28.87
CA LEU A 550 -13.94 41.34 29.08
C LEU A 550 -13.63 42.09 27.77
N ALA A 551 -13.45 41.36 26.67
CA ALA A 551 -13.24 41.99 25.36
C ALA A 551 -14.48 42.76 24.86
N ALA A 552 -15.69 42.22 25.10
CA ALA A 552 -16.93 42.92 24.75
C ALA A 552 -17.15 44.17 25.59
N GLU A 553 -16.90 44.10 26.91
CA GLU A 553 -16.99 45.26 27.83
C GLU A 553 -15.97 46.36 27.51
N ALA A 554 -14.69 45.95 27.22
CA ALA A 554 -13.67 46.92 26.84
C ALA A 554 -14.06 47.67 25.55
N ARG A 555 -14.64 46.95 24.56
CA ARG A 555 -15.11 47.57 23.32
C ARG A 555 -16.32 48.47 23.52
N LEU A 556 -17.25 48.10 24.43
CA LEU A 556 -18.37 48.96 24.82
C LEU A 556 -17.89 50.28 25.45
N GLY A 557 -16.91 50.22 26.36
CA GLY A 557 -16.28 51.38 26.95
C GLY A 557 -15.56 52.29 25.95
N GLU A 558 -14.89 51.71 24.96
CA GLU A 558 -14.29 52.47 23.85
C GLU A 558 -15.34 53.19 23.00
N LEU A 559 -16.45 52.54 22.69
CA LEU A 559 -17.54 53.13 21.90
C LEU A 559 -18.21 54.27 22.67
N GLU A 560 -18.43 54.11 23.98
CA GLU A 560 -18.96 55.19 24.84
C GLU A 560 -18.02 56.41 24.87
N ALA A 561 -16.71 56.18 25.00
CA ALA A 561 -15.73 57.23 24.97
C ALA A 561 -15.66 57.95 23.60
N LEU A 562 -15.79 57.19 22.49
CA LEU A 562 -15.85 57.75 21.15
C LEU A 562 -17.11 58.58 20.92
N MET A 563 -18.26 58.11 21.36
CA MET A 563 -19.54 58.82 21.24
C MET A 563 -19.59 60.10 22.11
N ALA A 564 -18.86 60.12 23.23
CA ALA A 564 -18.72 61.33 24.07
C ALA A 564 -17.74 62.38 23.49
N SER A 565 -17.02 62.04 22.42
CA SER A 565 -16.05 62.95 21.84
C SER A 565 -16.73 64.09 21.05
N PRO A 566 -16.29 65.36 21.19
CA PRO A 566 -16.92 66.50 20.52
C PRO A 566 -16.90 66.41 18.96
N ARG A 567 -15.99 65.63 18.39
CA ARG A 567 -15.90 65.41 16.95
C ARG A 567 -16.98 64.48 16.43
N VAL A 568 -17.30 63.43 17.16
CA VAL A 568 -18.32 62.43 16.82
C VAL A 568 -19.72 62.99 17.08
N MET A 569 -19.90 63.78 18.19
CA MET A 569 -21.15 64.47 18.48
C MET A 569 -21.55 65.49 17.38
N ALA A 570 -20.59 66.00 16.63
CA ALA A 570 -20.86 66.94 15.54
C ALA A 570 -21.22 66.27 14.20
N ASP A 571 -21.08 64.92 14.11
CA ASP A 571 -21.39 64.12 12.91
C ASP A 571 -22.50 63.10 13.19
N PRO A 572 -23.77 63.41 12.83
CA PRO A 572 -24.91 62.53 13.11
C PRO A 572 -24.77 61.12 12.46
N ALA A 573 -24.09 61.00 11.34
CA ALA A 573 -23.94 59.70 10.64
C ALA A 573 -22.92 58.78 11.34
N GLN A 574 -21.85 59.36 11.89
CA GLN A 574 -20.89 58.60 12.70
C GLN A 574 -21.47 58.24 14.07
N LEU A 575 -22.20 59.12 14.69
CA LEU A 575 -22.85 58.87 15.97
C LEU A 575 -23.87 57.73 15.86
N HIS A 576 -24.65 57.68 14.78
CA HIS A 576 -25.62 56.62 14.54
C HIS A 576 -24.96 55.24 14.33
N ARG A 577 -23.87 55.18 13.59
CA ARG A 577 -23.08 53.93 13.41
C ARG A 577 -22.53 53.40 14.72
N TYR A 578 -21.92 54.25 15.54
CA TYR A 578 -21.39 53.83 16.82
C TYR A 578 -22.50 53.44 17.80
N TRP A 579 -23.67 54.04 17.71
CA TRP A 579 -24.85 53.67 18.51
C TRP A 579 -25.38 52.28 18.04
N GLU A 580 -25.47 51.97 16.76
CA GLU A 580 -25.85 50.67 16.25
C GLU A 580 -24.84 49.58 16.69
N GLU A 581 -23.53 49.86 16.55
CA GLU A 581 -22.47 48.93 17.00
C GLU A 581 -22.54 48.69 18.51
N GLN A 582 -22.86 49.72 19.31
CA GLN A 582 -23.05 49.61 20.76
C GLN A 582 -24.25 48.70 21.11
N GLN A 583 -25.39 48.86 20.43
CA GLN A 583 -26.57 48.01 20.65
C GLN A 583 -26.33 46.55 20.31
N GLU A 584 -25.64 46.28 19.19
CA GLU A 584 -25.28 44.93 18.80
C GLU A 584 -24.31 44.28 19.81
N LEU A 585 -23.31 45.00 20.24
CA LEU A 585 -22.34 44.52 21.22
C LEU A 585 -22.98 44.35 22.62
N GLN A 586 -23.92 45.19 23.02
CA GLN A 586 -24.64 45.06 24.28
C GLN A 586 -25.51 43.79 24.29
N THR A 587 -26.24 43.52 23.19
CA THR A 587 -27.01 42.29 23.03
C THR A 587 -26.11 41.06 23.08
N LYS A 588 -24.93 41.13 22.45
CA LYS A 588 -23.95 40.05 22.45
C LYS A 588 -23.33 39.80 23.81
N ALA A 589 -23.06 40.86 24.59
CA ALA A 589 -22.56 40.75 25.96
C ALA A 589 -23.61 40.09 26.87
N GLU A 590 -24.89 40.47 26.76
CA GLU A 590 -26.00 39.85 27.51
C GLU A 590 -26.08 38.33 27.18
N GLN A 591 -26.02 37.94 25.90
CA GLN A 591 -26.01 36.51 25.50
C GLN A 591 -24.81 35.76 26.08
N LEU A 592 -23.63 36.39 26.17
CA LEU A 592 -22.44 35.77 26.76
C LEU A 592 -22.61 35.59 28.27
N TYR A 593 -23.22 36.54 28.97
CA TYR A 593 -23.53 36.44 30.41
C TYR A 593 -24.56 35.34 30.69
N ASP A 594 -25.66 35.28 29.92
CA ASP A 594 -26.67 34.23 30.06
C ASP A 594 -26.07 32.85 29.88
N ARG A 595 -25.18 32.71 28.88
CA ARG A 595 -24.51 31.46 28.60
C ARG A 595 -23.47 31.08 29.66
N TRP A 596 -22.79 32.07 30.22
CA TRP A 596 -21.85 31.87 31.34
C TRP A 596 -22.58 31.40 32.60
N ASP A 597 -23.71 31.99 32.93
CA ASP A 597 -24.57 31.59 34.05
C ASP A 597 -25.11 30.16 33.88
N GLU A 598 -25.52 29.78 32.67
CA GLU A 598 -25.91 28.38 32.39
C GLU A 598 -24.76 27.38 32.63
N LEU A 599 -23.56 27.70 32.19
CA LEU A 599 -22.39 26.85 32.39
C LEU A 599 -21.96 26.79 33.85
N GLU A 600 -22.02 27.92 34.58
CA GLU A 600 -21.74 28.00 36.01
C GLU A 600 -22.74 27.16 36.84
N GLN A 601 -24.03 27.23 36.52
CA GLN A 601 -25.07 26.41 37.16
C GLN A 601 -24.83 24.90 36.91
N ARG A 602 -24.43 24.52 35.70
CA ARG A 602 -24.09 23.13 35.40
C ARG A 602 -22.81 22.64 36.08
N ARG A 603 -21.90 23.54 36.42
CA ARG A 603 -20.67 23.25 37.17
C ARG A 603 -20.92 23.08 38.68
N GLN A 604 -21.90 23.83 39.24
CA GLN A 604 -22.21 23.81 40.67
C GLN A 604 -23.26 22.76 41.05
N GLY A 605 -24.08 22.27 40.13
CA GLY A 605 -25.09 21.22 40.31
C GLY A 605 -24.60 19.84 39.92
#